data_96bfe521f55eac92b207271526905541
#
_entry.id   96bfe521f55eac92b207271526905541
#
_cell.length_a   1.000
_cell.length_b   1.000
_cell.length_c   1.000
_cell.angle_alpha   90.00
_cell.angle_beta   90.00
_cell.angle_gamma   90.00
#
_symmetry.space_group_name_H-M   'P 1'
#
loop_
_entity.id
_entity.type
_entity.pdbx_description
1 polymer ?
#
loop_
_entity_poly.entity_id
_entity_poly.type
_entity_poly.pdbx_seq_one_letter_code
_entity_poly.pdbx_strand_id
1 'polypeptide(L)'
;QMVLPPCHYGFQVYTREFSLEERNKWSFENWGITCEMESVLDEQEVPKRAISLMWNQRSVDTFLGLPFNIASYGMLLLMIAKEVNMVPDQLIGSLGDVHLYLNHIEQSEEQIEKEPFELPKMDVIESDILNGQFEYNLLDYQSHGQIKAPLSN
;
A
#
# COMPACT_ATOMS: atom_id res chain seq x y z
N GLN A 1 17.03 20.87 -9.21
CA GLN A 1 17.63 20.88 -7.87
C GLN A 1 16.52 20.81 -6.85
N MET A 2 16.61 19.86 -5.89
CA MET A 2 15.66 19.78 -4.77
C MET A 2 15.97 20.91 -3.78
N VAL A 3 14.93 21.63 -3.35
CA VAL A 3 15.07 22.71 -2.34
C VAL A 3 15.19 22.10 -0.95
N LEU A 4 14.51 20.97 -0.70
CA LEU A 4 14.58 20.19 0.55
C LEU A 4 15.09 18.78 0.27
N PRO A 5 15.88 18.17 1.19
CA PRO A 5 16.26 16.78 1.05
C PRO A 5 15.02 15.87 1.16
N PRO A 6 15.00 14.70 0.50
CA PRO A 6 13.87 13.80 0.54
C PRO A 6 13.48 13.42 1.96
N CYS A 7 12.17 13.43 2.26
CA CYS A 7 11.65 12.99 3.57
C CYS A 7 11.71 11.47 3.69
N HIS A 8 11.38 10.74 2.64
CA HIS A 8 11.55 9.28 2.55
C HIS A 8 12.71 8.97 1.61
N TYR A 9 13.56 8.00 1.97
CA TYR A 9 14.86 7.81 1.31
C TYR A 9 15.17 6.38 0.90
N GLY A 10 14.30 5.44 1.20
CA GLY A 10 14.50 4.05 0.81
C GLY A 10 13.40 3.14 1.32
N PHE A 11 13.35 1.96 0.71
CA PHE A 11 12.50 0.88 1.16
C PHE A 11 13.24 -0.46 1.02
N GLN A 12 12.73 -1.45 1.69
CA GLN A 12 13.17 -2.85 1.56
C GLN A 12 11.96 -3.76 1.48
N VAL A 13 12.14 -4.91 0.87
CA VAL A 13 11.12 -5.94 0.79
C VAL A 13 11.56 -7.20 1.54
N TYR A 14 10.59 -7.91 2.08
CA TYR A 14 10.74 -9.22 2.71
C TYR A 14 9.71 -10.16 2.14
N THR A 15 10.11 -11.41 1.88
CA THR A 15 9.17 -12.43 1.39
C THR A 15 9.19 -13.64 2.31
N ARG A 16 8.02 -14.22 2.53
CA ARG A 16 7.85 -15.48 3.27
C ARG A 16 7.12 -16.51 2.41
N GLU A 17 7.26 -17.76 2.75
CA GLU A 17 6.46 -18.82 2.15
C GLU A 17 4.98 -18.61 2.51
N PHE A 18 4.13 -18.92 1.56
CA PHE A 18 2.68 -18.90 1.70
C PHE A 18 2.25 -20.34 1.92
N SER A 19 1.73 -20.67 3.09
CA SER A 19 1.37 -22.03 3.44
C SER A 19 0.30 -22.59 2.51
N LEU A 20 0.17 -23.91 2.47
CA LEU A 20 -0.88 -24.56 1.66
C LEU A 20 -2.28 -24.09 2.06
N GLU A 21 -2.52 -23.88 3.36
CA GLU A 21 -3.79 -23.36 3.88
C GLU A 21 -4.05 -21.92 3.38
N GLU A 22 -3.04 -21.05 3.45
CA GLU A 22 -3.12 -19.66 2.95
C GLU A 22 -3.34 -19.64 1.44
N ARG A 23 -2.65 -20.50 0.68
CA ARG A 23 -2.82 -20.63 -0.77
C ARG A 23 -4.25 -21.07 -1.13
N ASN A 24 -4.81 -22.04 -0.43
CA ASN A 24 -6.18 -22.48 -0.63
C ASN A 24 -7.19 -21.39 -0.31
N LYS A 25 -7.01 -20.69 0.80
CA LYS A 25 -7.86 -19.56 1.18
C LYS A 25 -7.81 -18.47 0.12
N TRP A 26 -6.61 -18.07 -0.32
CA TRP A 26 -6.43 -17.07 -1.34
C TRP A 26 -7.07 -17.46 -2.68
N SER A 27 -6.87 -18.71 -3.12
CA SER A 27 -7.46 -19.25 -4.36
C SER A 27 -9.00 -19.26 -4.30
N PHE A 28 -9.55 -19.59 -3.14
CA PHE A 28 -11.01 -19.54 -2.94
C PHE A 28 -11.55 -18.12 -3.00
N GLU A 29 -10.90 -17.18 -2.30
CA GLU A 29 -11.34 -15.79 -2.22
C GLU A 29 -11.23 -15.06 -3.58
N ASN A 30 -10.24 -15.40 -4.40
CA ASN A 30 -10.01 -14.72 -5.67
C ASN A 30 -10.61 -15.44 -6.89
N TRP A 31 -10.70 -16.77 -6.86
CA TRP A 31 -11.15 -17.56 -8.01
C TRP A 31 -12.27 -18.55 -7.71
N GLY A 32 -12.68 -18.70 -6.45
CA GLY A 32 -13.69 -19.68 -6.02
C GLY A 32 -13.20 -21.12 -6.07
N ILE A 33 -11.88 -21.36 -6.12
CA ILE A 33 -11.24 -22.67 -6.27
C ILE A 33 -10.67 -23.10 -4.92
N THR A 34 -10.99 -24.33 -4.51
CA THR A 34 -10.35 -25.02 -3.39
C THR A 34 -9.67 -26.28 -3.88
N CYS A 35 -8.45 -26.56 -3.45
CA CYS A 35 -7.77 -27.78 -3.75
C CYS A 35 -6.77 -28.13 -2.66
N GLU A 36 -6.84 -29.38 -2.15
CA GLU A 36 -5.93 -29.87 -1.12
C GLU A 36 -4.56 -30.31 -1.67
N MET A 37 -4.41 -30.38 -2.99
CA MET A 37 -3.16 -30.82 -3.65
C MET A 37 -2.36 -29.62 -4.11
N GLU A 38 -1.15 -29.47 -3.59
CA GLU A 38 -0.23 -28.41 -3.91
C GLU A 38 0.10 -28.34 -5.43
N SER A 39 0.22 -29.50 -6.08
CA SER A 39 0.48 -29.58 -7.52
C SER A 39 -0.60 -28.91 -8.38
N VAL A 40 -1.86 -28.98 -7.97
CA VAL A 40 -2.97 -28.34 -8.69
C VAL A 40 -2.93 -26.82 -8.49
N LEU A 41 -2.60 -26.37 -7.29
CA LEU A 41 -2.41 -24.91 -7.05
C LEU A 41 -1.20 -24.37 -7.83
N ASP A 42 -0.17 -25.21 -8.05
CA ASP A 42 1.00 -24.85 -8.85
C ASP A 42 0.66 -24.75 -10.34
N GLU A 43 -0.11 -25.70 -10.88
CA GLU A 43 -0.60 -25.69 -12.25
C GLU A 43 -1.51 -24.49 -12.54
N GLN A 44 -2.21 -23.99 -11.52
CA GLN A 44 -3.06 -22.82 -11.59
C GLN A 44 -2.31 -21.50 -11.31
N GLU A 45 -0.98 -21.56 -11.13
CA GLU A 45 -0.13 -20.40 -10.82
C GLU A 45 -0.55 -19.64 -9.55
N VAL A 46 -1.19 -20.32 -8.57
CA VAL A 46 -1.50 -19.71 -7.26
C VAL A 46 -0.20 -19.29 -6.58
N PRO A 47 -0.10 -18.03 -6.11
CA PRO A 47 1.12 -17.51 -5.51
C PRO A 47 1.67 -18.40 -4.39
N LYS A 48 2.99 -18.61 -4.38
CA LYS A 48 3.71 -19.43 -3.38
C LYS A 48 4.30 -18.62 -2.24
N ARG A 49 4.38 -17.33 -2.39
CA ARG A 49 5.01 -16.42 -1.42
C ARG A 49 4.14 -15.20 -1.18
N ALA A 50 4.27 -14.66 0.00
CA ALA A 50 3.78 -13.34 0.35
C ALA A 50 4.94 -12.35 0.43
N ILE A 51 4.70 -11.08 0.09
CA ILE A 51 5.69 -10.02 0.07
C ILE A 51 5.23 -8.85 0.94
N SER A 52 6.13 -8.38 1.80
CA SER A 52 5.97 -7.19 2.63
C SER A 52 6.94 -6.11 2.20
N LEU A 53 6.56 -4.85 2.37
CA LEU A 53 7.41 -3.69 2.10
C LEU A 53 7.54 -2.83 3.34
N MET A 54 8.76 -2.46 3.70
CA MET A 54 9.05 -1.46 4.73
C MET A 54 9.73 -0.25 4.09
N TRP A 55 9.15 0.96 4.28
CA TRP A 55 9.81 2.20 3.86
C TRP A 55 10.39 2.95 5.06
N ASN A 56 11.43 3.74 4.77
CA ASN A 56 12.12 4.56 5.77
C ASN A 56 11.89 6.03 5.47
N GLN A 57 11.37 6.76 6.45
CA GLN A 57 11.06 8.19 6.34
C GLN A 57 11.59 8.94 7.54
N ARG A 58 12.51 9.89 7.32
CA ARG A 58 13.19 10.65 8.38
C ARG A 58 12.32 11.76 8.98
N SER A 59 11.38 12.31 8.21
CA SER A 59 10.55 13.45 8.59
C SER A 59 9.13 13.23 8.06
N VAL A 60 8.13 13.34 8.92
CA VAL A 60 6.76 12.90 8.68
C VAL A 60 5.78 14.00 9.07
N ASP A 61 5.33 14.77 8.09
CA ASP A 61 4.16 15.61 8.24
C ASP A 61 2.91 14.72 8.27
N THR A 62 2.27 14.64 9.42
CA THR A 62 1.14 13.72 9.64
C THR A 62 -0.13 14.13 8.91
N PHE A 63 -0.33 15.41 8.63
CA PHE A 63 -1.55 15.90 7.99
C PHE A 63 -1.45 15.92 6.46
N LEU A 64 -0.43 16.60 5.90
CA LEU A 64 -0.31 16.74 4.43
C LEU A 64 0.53 15.63 3.79
N GLY A 65 1.47 15.01 4.51
CA GLY A 65 2.44 14.08 3.93
C GLY A 65 2.11 12.61 4.11
N LEU A 66 1.89 12.17 5.33
CA LEU A 66 1.79 10.76 5.69
C LEU A 66 0.71 9.98 4.94
N PRO A 67 -0.53 10.48 4.76
CA PRO A 67 -1.56 9.75 4.03
C PRO A 67 -1.15 9.43 2.59
N PHE A 68 -0.54 10.38 1.90
CA PHE A 68 -0.04 10.18 0.54
C PHE A 68 1.15 9.22 0.48
N ASN A 69 2.03 9.24 1.48
CA ASN A 69 3.16 8.31 1.55
C ASN A 69 2.65 6.88 1.76
N ILE A 70 1.67 6.66 2.65
CA ILE A 70 1.04 5.34 2.86
C ILE A 70 0.41 4.85 1.54
N ALA A 71 -0.39 5.68 0.88
CA ALA A 71 -1.02 5.32 -0.38
C ALA A 71 0.01 4.98 -1.48
N SER A 72 1.07 5.79 -1.61
CA SER A 72 2.11 5.59 -2.62
C SER A 72 2.90 4.30 -2.40
N TYR A 73 3.33 4.02 -1.15
CA TYR A 73 4.04 2.78 -0.85
C TYR A 73 3.13 1.55 -0.84
N GLY A 74 1.85 1.72 -0.49
CA GLY A 74 0.84 0.67 -0.64
C GLY A 74 0.68 0.28 -2.12
N MET A 75 0.53 1.26 -3.01
CA MET A 75 0.48 1.02 -4.44
C MET A 75 1.75 0.35 -4.96
N LEU A 76 2.94 0.81 -4.55
CA LEU A 76 4.21 0.21 -4.92
C LEU A 76 4.30 -1.26 -4.49
N LEU A 77 3.85 -1.59 -3.26
CA LEU A 77 3.79 -2.97 -2.80
C LEU A 77 2.88 -3.84 -3.68
N LEU A 78 1.70 -3.35 -4.04
CA LEU A 78 0.76 -4.07 -4.92
C LEU A 78 1.35 -4.30 -6.32
N MET A 79 2.01 -3.28 -6.89
CA MET A 79 2.66 -3.39 -8.19
C MET A 79 3.79 -4.41 -8.18
N ILE A 80 4.68 -4.37 -7.16
CA ILE A 80 5.77 -5.35 -7.03
C ILE A 80 5.19 -6.76 -6.84
N ALA A 81 4.19 -6.91 -5.98
CA ALA A 81 3.54 -8.20 -5.72
C ALA A 81 2.96 -8.81 -7.00
N LYS A 82 2.30 -8.00 -7.83
CA LYS A 82 1.76 -8.40 -9.14
C LYS A 82 2.87 -8.84 -10.10
N GLU A 83 3.94 -8.05 -10.22
CA GLU A 83 5.08 -8.30 -11.10
C GLU A 83 5.75 -9.65 -10.82
N VAL A 84 5.88 -10.01 -9.54
CA VAL A 84 6.60 -11.22 -9.11
C VAL A 84 5.69 -12.39 -8.74
N ASN A 85 4.39 -12.30 -9.03
CA ASN A 85 3.38 -13.29 -8.67
C ASN A 85 3.43 -13.67 -7.18
N MET A 86 3.38 -12.68 -6.30
CA MET A 86 3.31 -12.85 -4.84
C MET A 86 2.07 -12.18 -4.27
N VAL A 87 1.64 -12.61 -3.08
CA VAL A 87 0.53 -11.98 -2.35
C VAL A 87 1.06 -10.80 -1.54
N PRO A 88 0.51 -9.58 -1.67
CA PRO A 88 0.87 -8.47 -0.79
C PRO A 88 0.46 -8.80 0.66
N ASP A 89 1.38 -8.58 1.62
CA ASP A 89 1.18 -8.96 3.03
C ASP A 89 1.16 -7.71 3.92
N GLN A 90 2.31 -7.15 4.25
CA GLN A 90 2.40 -6.03 5.18
C GLN A 90 3.06 -4.80 4.53
N LEU A 91 2.49 -3.63 4.82
CA LEU A 91 3.11 -2.34 4.56
C LEU A 91 3.58 -1.74 5.89
N ILE A 92 4.88 -1.51 6.06
CA ILE A 92 5.49 -1.09 7.30
C ILE A 92 6.18 0.26 7.10
N GLY A 93 5.85 1.25 7.93
CA GLY A 93 6.52 2.55 7.95
C GLY A 93 7.53 2.64 9.11
N SER A 94 8.82 2.79 8.80
CA SER A 94 9.83 3.22 9.78
C SER A 94 9.89 4.73 9.77
N LEU A 95 9.25 5.36 10.76
CA LEU A 95 9.00 6.79 10.81
C LEU A 95 9.91 7.46 11.84
N GLY A 96 10.66 8.48 11.42
CA GLY A 96 11.57 9.24 12.26
C GLY A 96 10.86 10.38 13.00
N ASP A 97 11.17 11.63 12.67
CA ASP A 97 10.53 12.81 13.25
C ASP A 97 9.08 12.95 12.76
N VAL A 98 8.15 12.41 13.56
CA VAL A 98 6.70 12.47 13.29
C VAL A 98 6.12 13.71 13.96
N HIS A 99 5.54 14.61 13.18
CA HIS A 99 5.05 15.88 13.68
C HIS A 99 3.73 16.31 13.03
N LEU A 100 2.97 17.12 13.77
CA LEU A 100 1.83 17.89 13.30
C LEU A 100 2.19 19.37 13.41
N TYR A 101 2.11 20.11 12.32
CA TYR A 101 2.33 21.54 12.34
C TYR A 101 1.20 22.28 13.12
N LEU A 102 1.56 23.31 13.88
CA LEU A 102 0.60 24.05 14.71
C LEU A 102 -0.52 24.70 13.88
N ASN A 103 -0.26 25.08 12.65
CA ASN A 103 -1.23 25.66 11.72
C ASN A 103 -2.10 24.58 11.00
N HIS A 104 -1.97 23.32 11.39
CA HIS A 104 -2.80 22.20 10.88
C HIS A 104 -3.68 21.56 11.97
N ILE A 105 -3.66 22.08 13.19
CA ILE A 105 -4.41 21.50 14.32
C ILE A 105 -5.92 21.51 14.02
N GLU A 106 -6.49 22.66 13.65
CA GLU A 106 -7.93 22.79 13.35
C GLU A 106 -8.37 21.86 12.23
N GLN A 107 -7.55 21.73 11.16
CA GLN A 107 -7.82 20.84 10.03
C GLN A 107 -7.74 19.36 10.42
N SER A 108 -6.83 19.04 11.31
CA SER A 108 -6.70 17.67 11.82
C SER A 108 -7.88 17.30 12.72
N GLU A 109 -8.34 18.21 13.57
CA GLU A 109 -9.55 18.06 14.38
C GLU A 109 -10.78 17.87 13.49
N GLU A 110 -10.96 18.70 12.45
CA GLU A 110 -12.03 18.52 11.46
C GLU A 110 -11.97 17.13 10.80
N GLN A 111 -10.76 16.63 10.47
CA GLN A 111 -10.60 15.34 9.80
C GLN A 111 -10.97 14.16 10.70
N ILE A 112 -10.52 14.15 11.96
CA ILE A 112 -10.79 13.05 12.89
C ILE A 112 -12.23 12.96 13.38
N GLU A 113 -13.00 14.02 13.24
CA GLU A 113 -14.45 14.04 13.54
C GLU A 113 -15.29 13.38 12.43
N LYS A 114 -14.71 13.14 11.24
CA LYS A 114 -15.42 12.52 10.12
C LYS A 114 -15.43 11.00 10.23
N GLU A 115 -16.59 10.41 10.07
CA GLU A 115 -16.72 8.96 9.99
C GLU A 115 -16.00 8.43 8.76
N PRO A 116 -15.12 7.42 8.90
CA PRO A 116 -14.42 6.85 7.75
C PRO A 116 -15.38 6.09 6.84
N PHE A 117 -15.12 6.15 5.54
CA PHE A 117 -15.78 5.27 4.57
C PHE A 117 -15.15 3.88 4.58
N GLU A 118 -15.82 2.92 3.94
CA GLU A 118 -15.23 1.64 3.59
C GLU A 118 -13.92 1.84 2.82
N LEU A 119 -12.94 0.98 3.08
CA LEU A 119 -11.65 1.09 2.39
C LEU A 119 -11.80 0.75 0.91
N PRO A 120 -11.23 1.57 0.01
CA PRO A 120 -11.23 1.27 -1.41
C PRO A 120 -10.36 0.05 -1.71
N LYS A 121 -10.63 -0.58 -2.84
CA LYS A 121 -9.82 -1.66 -3.37
C LYS A 121 -9.00 -1.18 -4.56
N MET A 122 -7.73 -1.52 -4.57
CA MET A 122 -6.83 -1.30 -5.70
C MET A 122 -6.63 -2.62 -6.43
N ASP A 123 -7.10 -2.71 -7.67
CA ASP A 123 -6.87 -3.85 -8.55
C ASP A 123 -5.78 -3.49 -9.56
N VAL A 124 -4.61 -4.13 -9.44
CA VAL A 124 -3.50 -3.97 -10.39
C VAL A 124 -3.67 -4.99 -11.51
N ILE A 125 -4.06 -4.52 -12.68
CA ILE A 125 -4.31 -5.33 -13.86
C ILE A 125 -2.98 -5.77 -14.48
N GLU A 126 -2.10 -4.81 -14.74
CA GLU A 126 -0.79 -5.02 -15.35
C GLU A 126 0.28 -4.20 -14.61
N SER A 127 1.47 -4.77 -14.47
CA SER A 127 2.63 -4.10 -13.89
C SER A 127 3.90 -4.48 -14.66
N ASP A 128 4.58 -3.49 -15.23
CA ASP A 128 5.94 -3.57 -15.76
C ASP A 128 6.71 -2.37 -15.18
N ILE A 129 7.19 -2.54 -13.98
CA ILE A 129 7.85 -1.49 -13.19
C ILE A 129 9.11 -1.01 -13.90
N LEU A 130 9.85 -1.91 -14.56
CA LEU A 130 11.11 -1.58 -15.22
C LEU A 130 10.92 -0.65 -16.41
N ASN A 131 9.82 -0.78 -17.12
CA ASN A 131 9.46 0.07 -18.24
C ASN A 131 8.49 1.22 -17.86
N GLY A 132 8.10 1.29 -16.58
CA GLY A 132 7.20 2.31 -16.06
C GLY A 132 5.77 2.20 -16.62
N GLN A 133 5.34 0.99 -16.98
CA GLN A 133 4.01 0.70 -17.49
C GLN A 133 3.21 -0.02 -16.42
N PHE A 134 2.02 0.48 -16.13
CA PHE A 134 1.11 -0.16 -15.19
C PHE A 134 -0.33 0.27 -15.47
N GLU A 135 -1.25 -0.66 -15.27
CA GLU A 135 -2.68 -0.44 -15.36
C GLU A 135 -3.36 -0.88 -14.06
N TYR A 136 -4.25 -0.05 -13.53
CA TYR A 136 -4.95 -0.34 -12.28
C TYR A 136 -6.36 0.25 -12.28
N ASN A 137 -7.24 -0.35 -11.49
CA ASN A 137 -8.55 0.19 -11.14
C ASN A 137 -8.59 0.52 -9.65
N LEU A 138 -9.09 1.70 -9.31
CA LEU A 138 -9.45 2.05 -7.95
C LEU A 138 -10.97 1.88 -7.79
N LEU A 139 -11.38 0.87 -7.02
CA LEU A 139 -12.77 0.48 -6.84
C LEU A 139 -13.30 1.00 -5.49
N ASP A 140 -14.56 1.33 -5.45
CA ASP A 140 -15.30 1.73 -4.24
C ASP A 140 -14.70 2.92 -3.48
N TYR A 141 -13.94 3.78 -4.17
CA TYR A 141 -13.34 4.96 -3.54
C TYR A 141 -14.39 6.02 -3.24
N GLN A 142 -14.44 6.42 -1.97
CA GLN A 142 -15.26 7.53 -1.48
C GLN A 142 -14.38 8.46 -0.65
N SER A 143 -14.68 9.76 -0.67
CA SER A 143 -13.98 10.74 0.14
C SER A 143 -14.92 11.84 0.61
N HIS A 144 -14.60 12.43 1.75
CA HIS A 144 -15.19 13.69 2.19
C HIS A 144 -14.68 14.86 1.35
N GLY A 145 -15.30 16.03 1.50
CA GLY A 145 -14.83 17.24 0.85
C GLY A 145 -13.39 17.61 1.25
N GLN A 146 -12.72 18.35 0.37
CA GLN A 146 -11.33 18.78 0.60
C GLN A 146 -11.20 19.66 1.84
N ILE A 147 -10.28 19.30 2.74
CA ILE A 147 -9.81 20.14 3.84
C ILE A 147 -8.54 20.86 3.36
N LYS A 148 -8.58 22.19 3.32
CA LYS A 148 -7.45 23.01 2.87
C LYS A 148 -6.56 23.38 4.03
N ALA A 149 -5.25 23.16 3.89
CA ALA A 149 -4.24 23.60 4.84
C ALA A 149 -3.09 24.32 4.09
N PRO A 150 -2.46 25.32 4.72
CA PRO A 150 -1.28 25.98 4.15
C PRO A 150 -0.07 25.03 4.19
N LEU A 151 0.84 25.16 3.23
CA LEU A 151 2.16 24.55 3.35
C LEU A 151 2.91 25.19 4.52
N SER A 152 3.52 24.36 5.36
CA SER A 152 4.35 24.79 6.48
C SER A 152 5.83 24.70 6.11
N ASN A 153 6.62 25.67 6.59
CA ASN A 153 8.07 25.77 6.39
C ASN A 153 8.80 25.60 7.73
#